data_a220f92e072eaee7e23c9d85c0d11847
#
_entry.id   a220f92e072eaee7e23c9d85c0d11847
#
_cell.length_a   1.000
_cell.length_b   1.000
_cell.length_c   1.000
_cell.angle_alpha   90.00
_cell.angle_beta   90.00
_cell.angle_gamma   90.00
#
_symmetry.space_group_name_H-M   'P 1'
#
loop_
_entity.id
_entity.type
_entity.pdbx_description
1 polymer ?
#
loop_
_entity_poly.entity_id
_entity_poly.type
_entity_poly.pdbx_seq_one_letter_code
_entity_poly.pdbx_strand_id
1 'polypeptide(L)'
;IENLEQSLTKITRVYHEGVFESGETGLESVSNINSYAHPFINTLCKSTATLESLEDKVLVQEEYDWRICSSAGLTSEKVYSLIVKNLEESTAKRWAHASTVIDSTIPKEEAALLIVNENHKIQFPADIQVFYVSPPSFDAVKRWVDDQIRLMVEAQQKSANVADSESAKTPDKANEEPAKPENGDGEDEPTIYPY
;
A
#
# COMPACT_ATOMS: atom_id res chain seq x y z
N ILE A 1 20.61 -17.41 6.25
CA ILE A 1 20.18 -17.38 7.66
C ILE A 1 21.08 -18.25 8.51
N GLU A 2 21.36 -19.49 8.16
CA GLU A 2 22.33 -20.35 8.92
C GLU A 2 23.67 -19.66 9.19
N ASN A 3 24.19 -18.87 8.24
CA ASN A 3 25.41 -18.09 8.45
C ASN A 3 25.22 -16.91 9.41
N LEU A 4 23.98 -16.36 9.50
CA LEU A 4 23.65 -15.31 10.45
C LEU A 4 23.48 -15.88 11.86
N GLU A 5 22.85 -17.03 12.01
CA GLU A 5 22.71 -17.71 13.30
C GLU A 5 24.05 -18.17 13.89
N GLN A 6 25.06 -18.43 13.04
CA GLN A 6 26.43 -18.72 13.51
C GLN A 6 27.16 -17.49 14.05
N SER A 7 26.74 -16.29 13.60
CA SER A 7 27.38 -15.02 13.98
C SER A 7 26.57 -14.22 15.01
N LEU A 8 25.27 -14.50 15.10
CA LEU A 8 24.32 -13.89 16.02
C LEU A 8 23.78 -14.98 16.97
N THR A 9 22.93 -14.56 17.89
CA THR A 9 22.19 -15.51 18.74
C THR A 9 21.09 -16.22 17.93
N LYS A 10 20.62 -17.35 18.47
CA LYS A 10 19.57 -18.15 17.87
C LYS A 10 18.26 -17.34 17.76
N ILE A 11 17.55 -17.49 16.63
CA ILE A 11 16.25 -16.86 16.43
C ILE A 11 15.22 -17.55 17.33
N THR A 12 14.57 -16.77 18.19
CA THR A 12 13.57 -17.27 19.15
C THR A 12 12.19 -16.65 18.94
N ARG A 13 12.10 -15.55 18.17
CA ARG A 13 10.85 -14.91 17.81
C ARG A 13 10.78 -14.69 16.31
N VAL A 14 9.57 -14.87 15.77
CA VAL A 14 9.24 -14.53 14.37
C VAL A 14 8.06 -13.60 14.35
N TYR A 15 8.17 -12.54 13.59
CA TYR A 15 7.11 -11.56 13.31
C TYR A 15 6.87 -11.52 11.82
N HIS A 16 5.60 -11.46 11.43
CA HIS A 16 5.25 -11.35 10.01
C HIS A 16 4.10 -10.35 9.85
N GLU A 17 4.25 -9.41 8.91
CA GLU A 17 3.19 -8.46 8.54
C GLU A 17 1.92 -9.20 8.12
N GLY A 18 0.76 -8.76 8.63
CA GLY A 18 -0.53 -9.37 8.37
C GLY A 18 -0.88 -10.56 9.29
N VAL A 19 -0.06 -10.86 10.29
CA VAL A 19 -0.36 -11.89 11.29
C VAL A 19 -0.97 -11.29 12.54
N PHE A 20 -2.22 -11.69 12.83
CA PHE A 20 -3.04 -11.19 13.94
C PHE A 20 -3.07 -12.13 15.14
N GLU A 21 -2.58 -13.35 15.02
CA GLU A 21 -2.64 -14.38 16.04
C GLU A 21 -1.30 -15.11 16.14
N SER A 22 -0.93 -15.51 17.35
CA SER A 22 0.33 -16.24 17.60
C SER A 22 0.17 -17.75 17.37
N GLY A 23 1.30 -18.45 17.27
CA GLY A 23 1.35 -19.92 17.23
C GLY A 23 0.76 -20.54 15.97
N GLU A 24 0.04 -21.66 16.10
CA GLU A 24 -0.45 -22.46 14.95
C GLU A 24 -1.45 -21.69 14.10
N THR A 25 -2.38 -20.95 14.67
CA THR A 25 -3.34 -20.13 13.93
C THR A 25 -2.64 -19.04 13.13
N GLY A 26 -1.61 -18.42 13.70
CA GLY A 26 -0.73 -17.49 12.97
C GLY A 26 0.00 -18.16 11.82
N LEU A 27 0.50 -19.40 11.99
CA LEU A 27 1.15 -20.14 10.91
C LEU A 27 0.20 -20.48 9.77
N GLU A 28 -1.05 -20.82 10.06
CA GLU A 28 -2.08 -20.98 9.02
C GLU A 28 -2.31 -19.68 8.26
N SER A 29 -2.37 -18.55 8.96
CA SER A 29 -2.47 -17.22 8.34
C SER A 29 -1.28 -16.94 7.44
N VAL A 30 -0.04 -17.21 7.87
CA VAL A 30 1.16 -17.08 7.04
C VAL A 30 1.07 -17.94 5.78
N SER A 31 0.55 -19.17 5.88
CA SER A 31 0.38 -20.05 4.70
C SER A 31 -0.49 -19.40 3.62
N ASN A 32 -1.51 -18.64 4.02
CA ASN A 32 -2.43 -17.98 3.11
C ASN A 32 -1.87 -16.68 2.51
N ILE A 33 -1.17 -15.86 3.32
CA ILE A 33 -0.67 -14.55 2.88
C ILE A 33 0.72 -14.60 2.26
N ASN A 34 1.57 -15.59 2.64
CA ASN A 34 2.93 -15.75 2.16
C ASN A 34 3.33 -17.22 2.11
N SER A 35 2.79 -17.95 1.15
CA SER A 35 3.05 -19.38 0.97
C SER A 35 4.53 -19.72 0.75
N TYR A 36 5.34 -18.77 0.24
CA TYR A 36 6.78 -18.97 0.03
C TYR A 36 7.57 -18.88 1.34
N ALA A 37 7.21 -18.01 2.25
CA ALA A 37 7.87 -17.88 3.55
C ALA A 37 7.40 -18.94 4.55
N HIS A 38 6.17 -19.44 4.40
CA HIS A 38 5.55 -20.38 5.34
C HIS A 38 6.41 -21.62 5.67
N PRO A 39 6.99 -22.39 4.70
CA PRO A 39 7.78 -23.59 5.03
C PRO A 39 8.97 -23.27 5.90
N PHE A 40 9.62 -22.13 5.65
CA PHE A 40 10.77 -21.67 6.41
C PHE A 40 10.37 -21.24 7.83
N ILE A 41 9.33 -20.41 7.97
CA ILE A 41 8.80 -19.97 9.28
C ILE A 41 8.34 -21.18 10.10
N ASN A 42 7.61 -22.11 9.49
CA ASN A 42 7.15 -23.34 10.14
C ASN A 42 8.33 -24.18 10.66
N THR A 43 9.42 -24.27 9.91
CA THR A 43 10.63 -24.99 10.35
C THR A 43 11.26 -24.31 11.56
N LEU A 44 11.37 -22.98 11.57
CA LEU A 44 11.87 -22.23 12.72
C LEU A 44 10.97 -22.42 13.95
N CYS A 45 9.66 -22.34 13.79
CA CYS A 45 8.71 -22.49 14.88
C CYS A 45 8.68 -23.93 15.45
N LYS A 46 8.93 -24.95 14.62
CA LYS A 46 9.07 -26.33 15.10
C LYS A 46 10.37 -26.60 15.85
N SER A 47 11.38 -25.75 15.67
CA SER A 47 12.66 -25.96 16.35
C SER A 47 12.79 -25.10 17.60
N THR A 48 12.71 -23.79 17.50
CA THR A 48 13.10 -22.89 18.60
C THR A 48 12.35 -21.58 18.68
N ALA A 49 11.72 -21.13 17.59
CA ALA A 49 11.09 -19.84 17.53
C ALA A 49 9.58 -19.91 17.84
N THR A 50 9.05 -18.80 18.31
CA THR A 50 7.62 -18.61 18.45
C THR A 50 7.17 -17.54 17.44
N LEU A 51 6.11 -17.81 16.68
CA LEU A 51 5.45 -16.80 15.85
C LEU A 51 4.57 -15.95 16.74
N GLU A 52 4.86 -14.65 16.78
CA GLU A 52 4.12 -13.67 17.56
C GLU A 52 3.08 -12.94 16.71
N SER A 53 1.99 -12.50 17.34
CA SER A 53 0.98 -11.64 16.74
C SER A 53 1.54 -10.23 16.60
N LEU A 54 1.92 -9.82 15.39
CA LEU A 54 2.51 -8.50 15.14
C LEU A 54 1.45 -7.41 14.99
N GLU A 55 0.29 -7.74 14.47
CA GLU A 55 -0.71 -6.78 13.99
C GLU A 55 -1.98 -6.79 14.84
N ASP A 56 -2.57 -5.61 14.99
CA ASP A 56 -3.93 -5.46 15.48
C ASP A 56 -4.90 -5.40 14.29
N LYS A 57 -5.89 -6.30 14.31
CA LYS A 57 -6.86 -6.44 13.22
C LYS A 57 -7.67 -5.16 12.97
N VAL A 58 -8.04 -4.45 14.04
CA VAL A 58 -8.85 -3.24 13.94
C VAL A 58 -8.03 -2.10 13.31
N LEU A 59 -6.77 -1.96 13.74
CA LEU A 59 -5.87 -0.93 13.18
C LEU A 59 -5.57 -1.18 11.70
N VAL A 60 -5.37 -2.44 11.31
CA VAL A 60 -5.13 -2.78 9.90
C VAL A 60 -6.37 -2.54 9.04
N GLN A 61 -7.56 -2.88 9.54
CA GLN A 61 -8.81 -2.62 8.84
C GLN A 61 -9.07 -1.12 8.68
N GLU A 62 -8.84 -0.32 9.73
CA GLU A 62 -8.98 1.14 9.67
C GLU A 62 -8.03 1.76 8.62
N GLU A 63 -6.75 1.38 8.63
CA GLU A 63 -5.79 1.85 7.63
C GLU A 63 -6.21 1.46 6.21
N TYR A 64 -6.66 0.21 6.02
CA TYR A 64 -7.10 -0.29 4.72
C TYR A 64 -8.29 0.50 4.18
N ASP A 65 -9.30 0.78 5.01
CA ASP A 65 -10.48 1.54 4.61
C ASP A 65 -10.12 2.98 4.21
N TRP A 66 -9.26 3.65 4.96
CA TRP A 66 -8.75 4.97 4.59
C TRP A 66 -7.95 4.94 3.29
N ARG A 67 -7.20 3.88 3.03
CA ARG A 67 -6.45 3.70 1.78
C ARG A 67 -7.39 3.54 0.58
N ILE A 68 -8.47 2.77 0.73
CA ILE A 68 -9.51 2.68 -0.30
C ILE A 68 -10.13 4.05 -0.55
N CYS A 69 -10.50 4.78 0.49
CA CYS A 69 -11.05 6.13 0.35
C CYS A 69 -10.09 7.08 -0.38
N SER A 70 -8.78 6.98 -0.14
CA SER A 70 -7.78 7.82 -0.79
C SER A 70 -7.62 7.54 -2.29
N SER A 71 -7.96 6.33 -2.74
CA SER A 71 -7.92 5.93 -4.15
C SER A 71 -9.20 6.28 -4.93
N ALA A 72 -10.26 6.71 -4.24
CA ALA A 72 -11.48 7.17 -4.88
C ALA A 72 -11.25 8.51 -5.59
N GLY A 73 -11.79 8.67 -6.78
CA GLY A 73 -11.65 9.90 -7.59
C GLY A 73 -12.41 11.07 -7.00
N LEU A 74 -11.97 11.58 -5.84
CA LEU A 74 -12.63 12.65 -5.10
C LEU A 74 -12.36 14.02 -5.73
N THR A 75 -13.39 14.85 -5.82
CA THR A 75 -13.31 16.20 -6.37
C THR A 75 -13.17 17.29 -5.31
N SER A 76 -13.51 16.99 -4.04
CA SER A 76 -13.42 17.94 -2.93
C SER A 76 -12.06 17.87 -2.26
N GLU A 77 -11.26 18.93 -2.39
CA GLU A 77 -9.96 19.06 -1.72
C GLU A 77 -10.08 18.94 -0.19
N LYS A 78 -11.13 19.51 0.41
CA LYS A 78 -11.37 19.38 1.85
C LYS A 78 -11.58 17.92 2.28
N VAL A 79 -12.34 17.15 1.51
CA VAL A 79 -12.59 15.73 1.81
C VAL A 79 -11.31 14.92 1.61
N TYR A 80 -10.59 15.17 0.52
CA TYR A 80 -9.31 14.51 0.25
C TYR A 80 -8.29 14.76 1.37
N SER A 81 -8.12 16.00 1.81
CA SER A 81 -7.20 16.35 2.91
C SER A 81 -7.57 15.64 4.22
N LEU A 82 -8.86 15.48 4.51
CA LEU A 82 -9.33 14.75 5.68
C LEU A 82 -8.95 13.26 5.59
N ILE A 83 -9.14 12.65 4.43
CA ILE A 83 -8.81 11.24 4.20
C ILE A 83 -7.29 11.02 4.33
N VAL A 84 -6.47 11.85 3.71
CA VAL A 84 -5.00 11.76 3.82
C VAL A 84 -4.57 11.85 5.28
N LYS A 85 -5.09 12.82 6.03
CA LYS A 85 -4.80 12.97 7.45
C LYS A 85 -5.16 11.71 8.25
N ASN A 86 -6.37 11.16 8.06
CA ASN A 86 -6.80 9.96 8.78
C ASN A 86 -5.99 8.72 8.36
N LEU A 87 -5.60 8.59 7.10
CA LEU A 87 -4.72 7.54 6.62
C LEU A 87 -3.34 7.62 7.29
N GLU A 88 -2.75 8.81 7.41
CA GLU A 88 -1.47 9.02 8.09
C GLU A 88 -1.58 8.65 9.58
N GLU A 89 -2.64 9.09 10.26
CA GLU A 89 -2.87 8.78 11.67
C GLU A 89 -3.10 7.29 11.93
N SER A 90 -3.90 6.60 11.09
CA SER A 90 -4.15 5.16 11.22
C SER A 90 -2.89 4.35 10.93
N THR A 91 -2.13 4.73 9.90
CA THR A 91 -0.82 4.13 9.59
C THR A 91 0.15 4.28 10.77
N ALA A 92 0.22 5.48 11.37
CA ALA A 92 1.08 5.72 12.52
C ALA A 92 0.70 4.86 13.73
N LYS A 93 -0.60 4.74 14.04
CA LYS A 93 -1.12 3.88 15.13
C LYS A 93 -0.76 2.41 14.90
N ARG A 94 -0.96 1.91 13.67
CA ARG A 94 -0.63 0.53 13.31
C ARG A 94 0.85 0.22 13.56
N TRP A 95 1.75 1.05 13.06
CA TRP A 95 3.18 0.81 13.24
C TRP A 95 3.67 1.06 14.67
N ALA A 96 3.03 1.96 15.43
CA ALA A 96 3.29 2.12 16.86
C ALA A 96 2.89 0.86 17.65
N HIS A 97 1.75 0.23 17.31
CA HIS A 97 1.36 -1.06 17.88
C HIS A 97 2.42 -2.14 17.59
N ALA A 98 2.82 -2.30 16.34
CA ALA A 98 3.85 -3.28 15.96
C ALA A 98 5.18 -3.04 16.71
N SER A 99 5.59 -1.78 16.86
CA SER A 99 6.77 -1.40 17.66
C SER A 99 6.63 -1.83 19.12
N THR A 100 5.46 -1.62 19.71
CA THR A 100 5.18 -2.02 21.11
C THR A 100 5.19 -3.54 21.28
N VAL A 101 4.61 -4.29 20.33
CA VAL A 101 4.65 -5.76 20.35
C VAL A 101 6.09 -6.25 20.31
N ILE A 102 6.90 -5.75 19.40
CA ILE A 102 8.31 -6.13 19.29
C ILE A 102 9.06 -5.84 20.60
N ASP A 103 8.94 -4.63 21.13
CA ASP A 103 9.61 -4.21 22.37
C ASP A 103 9.22 -5.11 23.57
N SER A 104 7.95 -5.49 23.65
CA SER A 104 7.44 -6.27 24.79
C SER A 104 7.68 -7.76 24.70
N THR A 105 7.95 -8.31 23.51
CA THR A 105 8.02 -9.76 23.29
C THR A 105 9.39 -10.30 22.91
N ILE A 106 10.33 -9.45 22.47
CA ILE A 106 11.72 -9.86 22.26
C ILE A 106 12.42 -9.99 23.62
N PRO A 107 12.92 -11.17 24.00
CA PRO A 107 13.73 -11.30 25.20
C PRO A 107 15.09 -10.61 25.01
N LYS A 108 15.69 -10.14 26.11
CA LYS A 108 17.02 -9.54 26.08
C LYS A 108 18.06 -10.57 25.60
N GLU A 109 19.00 -10.10 24.77
CA GLU A 109 20.11 -10.91 24.22
C GLU A 109 19.66 -12.03 23.27
N GLU A 110 18.40 -12.00 22.80
CA GLU A 110 17.90 -12.94 21.80
C GLU A 110 17.73 -12.28 20.44
N ALA A 111 17.70 -13.09 19.39
CA ALA A 111 17.45 -12.62 18.03
C ALA A 111 16.03 -12.92 17.59
N ALA A 112 15.47 -12.04 16.77
CA ALA A 112 14.18 -12.22 16.13
C ALA A 112 14.27 -12.06 14.62
N LEU A 113 13.35 -12.70 13.91
CA LEU A 113 13.14 -12.52 12.48
C LEU A 113 11.87 -11.69 12.27
N LEU A 114 12.02 -10.60 11.57
CA LEU A 114 10.90 -9.75 11.16
C LEU A 114 10.74 -9.78 9.63
N ILE A 115 9.54 -10.14 9.16
CA ILE A 115 9.18 -10.18 7.74
C ILE A 115 8.10 -9.13 7.50
N VAL A 116 8.48 -8.05 6.87
CA VAL A 116 7.61 -6.89 6.60
C VAL A 116 7.88 -6.31 5.22
N ASN A 117 6.97 -5.48 4.73
CA ASN A 117 7.18 -4.67 3.55
C ASN A 117 8.31 -3.65 3.78
N GLU A 118 9.09 -3.35 2.74
CA GLU A 118 10.21 -2.38 2.83
C GLU A 118 9.77 -0.97 3.26
N ASN A 119 8.51 -0.60 3.01
CA ASN A 119 7.95 0.70 3.35
C ASN A 119 7.38 0.76 4.77
N HIS A 120 7.66 -0.24 5.61
CA HIS A 120 7.22 -0.22 7.01
C HIS A 120 7.77 1.00 7.75
N LYS A 121 7.03 1.45 8.77
CA LYS A 121 7.43 2.59 9.62
C LYS A 121 7.62 2.19 11.09
N ILE A 122 7.96 0.93 11.33
CA ILE A 122 8.25 0.42 12.68
C ILE A 122 9.43 1.19 13.25
N GLN A 123 9.27 1.71 14.46
CA GLN A 123 10.34 2.33 15.23
C GLN A 123 10.87 1.29 16.20
N PHE A 124 12.12 0.89 16.02
CA PHE A 124 12.75 -0.07 16.90
C PHE A 124 13.32 0.63 18.14
N PRO A 125 13.22 0.02 19.35
CA PRO A 125 13.92 0.48 20.54
C PRO A 125 15.42 0.65 20.30
N ALA A 126 16.04 1.60 21.02
CA ALA A 126 17.46 1.95 20.82
C ALA A 126 18.44 0.83 21.19
N ASP A 127 18.01 -0.14 21.97
CA ASP A 127 18.77 -1.33 22.40
C ASP A 127 18.64 -2.52 21.44
N ILE A 128 17.78 -2.40 20.40
CA ILE A 128 17.65 -3.41 19.35
C ILE A 128 18.56 -3.07 18.17
N GLN A 129 19.49 -3.96 17.87
CA GLN A 129 20.30 -3.87 16.66
C GLN A 129 19.57 -4.50 15.47
N VAL A 130 19.32 -3.71 14.43
CA VAL A 130 18.57 -4.14 13.24
C VAL A 130 19.51 -4.45 12.08
N PHE A 131 19.37 -5.64 11.49
CA PHE A 131 20.06 -6.07 10.28
C PHE A 131 19.06 -6.25 9.15
N TYR A 132 19.19 -5.48 8.10
CA TYR A 132 18.36 -5.62 6.91
C TYR A 132 18.92 -6.70 6.00
N VAL A 133 18.10 -7.71 5.70
CA VAL A 133 18.46 -8.81 4.80
C VAL A 133 17.62 -8.69 3.53
N SER A 134 18.29 -8.41 2.41
CA SER A 134 17.65 -8.31 1.09
C SER A 134 18.27 -9.34 0.15
N PRO A 135 17.47 -10.12 -0.60
CA PRO A 135 17.99 -10.99 -1.64
C PRO A 135 18.72 -10.17 -2.72
N PRO A 136 19.86 -10.67 -3.28
CA PRO A 136 20.57 -9.96 -4.34
C PRO A 136 19.74 -9.65 -5.58
N SER A 137 18.70 -10.45 -5.85
CA SER A 137 17.74 -10.22 -6.95
C SER A 137 16.75 -9.10 -6.67
N PHE A 138 16.58 -8.66 -5.43
CA PHE A 138 15.62 -7.65 -5.05
C PHE A 138 15.90 -6.30 -5.72
N ASP A 139 17.17 -5.86 -5.72
CA ASP A 139 17.58 -4.62 -6.39
C ASP A 139 17.40 -4.68 -7.92
N ALA A 140 17.52 -5.86 -8.51
CA ALA A 140 17.26 -6.05 -9.93
C ALA A 140 15.77 -5.92 -10.27
N VAL A 141 14.89 -6.51 -9.45
CA VAL A 141 13.44 -6.40 -9.58
C VAL A 141 13.00 -4.95 -9.36
N LYS A 142 13.53 -4.29 -8.35
CA LYS A 142 13.22 -2.89 -8.05
C LYS A 142 13.55 -1.97 -9.22
N ARG A 143 14.74 -2.08 -9.77
CA ARG A 143 15.16 -1.33 -10.97
C ARG A 143 14.26 -1.62 -12.18
N TRP A 144 13.89 -2.87 -12.38
CA TRP A 144 12.98 -3.25 -13.47
C TRP A 144 11.59 -2.61 -13.29
N VAL A 145 11.03 -2.61 -12.08
CA VAL A 145 9.75 -1.95 -11.78
C VAL A 145 9.83 -0.45 -12.04
N ASP A 146 10.88 0.22 -11.56
CA ASP A 146 11.10 1.66 -11.77
C ASP A 146 11.20 1.99 -13.28
N ASP A 147 11.90 1.16 -14.04
CA ASP A 147 11.99 1.30 -15.50
C ASP A 147 10.62 1.13 -16.19
N GLN A 148 9.79 0.17 -15.76
CA GLN A 148 8.44 -0.01 -16.30
C GLN A 148 7.53 1.19 -15.99
N ILE A 149 7.58 1.72 -14.77
CA ILE A 149 6.82 2.91 -14.37
C ILE A 149 7.24 4.10 -15.23
N ARG A 150 8.55 4.33 -15.41
CA ARG A 150 9.07 5.41 -16.27
C ARG A 150 8.56 5.30 -17.70
N LEU A 151 8.63 4.11 -18.30
CA LEU A 151 8.12 3.86 -19.65
C LEU A 151 6.61 4.12 -19.79
N MET A 152 5.81 3.74 -18.79
CA MET A 152 4.38 4.03 -18.77
C MET A 152 4.10 5.53 -18.70
N VAL A 153 4.82 6.27 -17.86
CA VAL A 153 4.66 7.72 -17.73
C VAL A 153 5.06 8.43 -19.03
N GLU A 154 6.17 8.04 -19.67
CA GLU A 154 6.60 8.57 -20.97
C GLU A 154 5.58 8.30 -22.08
N ALA A 155 4.98 7.10 -22.09
CA ALA A 155 3.94 6.74 -23.05
C ALA A 155 2.67 7.59 -22.88
N GLN A 156 2.24 7.84 -21.63
CA GLN A 156 1.10 8.70 -21.33
C GLN A 156 1.35 10.15 -21.74
N GLN A 157 2.55 10.69 -21.46
CA GLN A 157 2.91 12.05 -21.86
C GLN A 157 2.95 12.23 -23.38
N LYS A 158 3.46 11.23 -24.11
CA LYS A 158 3.44 11.27 -25.58
C LYS A 158 2.02 11.26 -26.13
N SER A 159 1.13 10.45 -25.56
CA SER A 159 -0.28 10.39 -25.97
C SER A 159 -1.01 11.72 -25.71
N ALA A 160 -0.76 12.36 -24.57
CA ALA A 160 -1.32 13.67 -24.23
C ALA A 160 -0.84 14.76 -25.20
N ASN A 161 0.46 14.80 -25.52
CA ASN A 161 1.02 15.77 -26.46
C ASN A 161 0.53 15.59 -27.90
N VAL A 162 0.19 14.37 -28.33
CA VAL A 162 -0.41 14.10 -29.65
C VAL A 162 -1.85 14.61 -29.69
N ALA A 163 -2.64 14.38 -28.62
CA ALA A 163 -4.01 14.88 -28.55
C ALA A 163 -4.08 16.41 -28.57
N ASP A 164 -3.18 17.11 -27.88
CA ASP A 164 -3.10 18.57 -27.91
C ASP A 164 -2.65 19.11 -29.28
N SER A 165 -1.79 18.41 -30.01
CA SER A 165 -1.34 18.82 -31.33
C SER A 165 -2.39 18.59 -32.44
N GLU A 166 -3.31 17.65 -32.26
CA GLU A 166 -4.44 17.43 -33.18
C GLU A 166 -5.59 18.41 -32.95
N SER A 167 -5.83 18.82 -31.70
CA SER A 167 -6.84 19.84 -31.39
C SER A 167 -6.46 21.26 -31.87
N ALA A 168 -5.16 21.53 -32.07
CA ALA A 168 -4.67 22.81 -32.60
C ALA A 168 -4.72 22.92 -34.13
N LYS A 169 -5.13 21.88 -34.87
CA LYS A 169 -5.18 21.84 -36.34
C LYS A 169 -6.57 21.92 -36.96
N THR A 170 -7.59 22.38 -36.24
CA THR A 170 -8.87 22.69 -36.88
C THR A 170 -8.77 24.05 -37.58
N PRO A 171 -8.84 24.10 -38.93
CA PRO A 171 -8.82 25.38 -39.64
C PRO A 171 -10.19 26.05 -39.45
N ASP A 172 -10.10 27.30 -39.08
CA ASP A 172 -11.15 28.31 -39.07
C ASP A 172 -11.92 28.27 -40.43
N LYS A 173 -13.09 27.69 -40.47
CA LYS A 173 -14.01 27.81 -41.62
C LYS A 173 -15.05 28.86 -41.31
N ALA A 174 -14.76 29.98 -41.88
CA ALA A 174 -15.66 31.00 -42.43
C ALA A 174 -17.14 31.01 -41.97
N ASN A 175 -17.47 32.16 -41.39
CA ASN A 175 -18.76 32.84 -41.44
C ASN A 175 -19.56 32.47 -42.68
N GLU A 176 -20.66 31.73 -42.47
CA GLU A 176 -21.85 31.83 -43.29
C GLU A 176 -23.06 32.00 -42.34
N GLU A 177 -23.68 33.15 -42.42
CA GLU A 177 -24.87 33.57 -41.76
C GLU A 177 -26.09 32.80 -42.31
N PRO A 178 -26.84 32.05 -41.54
CA PRO A 178 -28.13 31.56 -42.02
C PRO A 178 -29.26 32.47 -41.60
N ALA A 179 -30.09 32.76 -42.61
CA ALA A 179 -31.34 33.50 -42.57
C ALA A 179 -32.31 33.02 -41.48
N LYS A 180 -33.04 33.96 -40.92
CA LYS A 180 -34.20 33.79 -40.04
C LYS A 180 -35.27 32.91 -40.70
N PRO A 181 -35.91 32.03 -39.94
CA PRO A 181 -37.33 31.70 -40.13
C PRO A 181 -38.20 32.25 -38.99
N GLU A 182 -39.36 32.62 -39.41
CA GLU A 182 -40.45 33.18 -38.62
C GLU A 182 -41.12 32.16 -37.67
N ASN A 183 -41.62 32.72 -36.59
CA ASN A 183 -42.70 32.34 -35.68
C ASN A 183 -43.42 31.00 -35.86
N GLY A 184 -43.47 30.27 -34.72
CA GLY A 184 -44.43 29.22 -34.44
C GLY A 184 -44.61 29.06 -32.94
N ASP A 185 -45.72 29.57 -32.44
CA ASP A 185 -46.20 29.46 -31.05
C ASP A 185 -46.39 27.97 -30.68
N GLY A 186 -46.01 27.60 -29.48
CA GLY A 186 -46.29 26.27 -28.92
C GLY A 186 -45.85 26.23 -27.44
N GLU A 187 -46.80 26.58 -26.59
CA GLU A 187 -46.78 26.35 -25.15
C GLU A 187 -46.61 24.87 -24.88
N ASP A 188 -45.72 24.50 -23.95
CA ASP A 188 -45.97 23.38 -23.05
C ASP A 188 -45.00 23.39 -21.83
N GLU A 189 -45.56 23.09 -20.70
CA GLU A 189 -45.13 23.26 -19.32
C GLU A 189 -43.94 22.34 -18.88
N PRO A 190 -43.33 22.63 -17.74
CA PRO A 190 -42.11 21.93 -17.25
C PRO A 190 -42.47 20.66 -16.50
N THR A 191 -41.81 19.57 -16.85
CA THR A 191 -41.84 18.32 -16.06
C THR A 191 -40.71 18.36 -15.02
N ILE A 192 -41.10 18.47 -13.76
CA ILE A 192 -40.24 18.31 -12.58
C ILE A 192 -40.01 16.82 -12.34
N TYR A 193 -38.78 16.38 -12.22
CA TYR A 193 -38.45 15.12 -11.59
C TYR A 193 -37.70 15.37 -10.29
N PRO A 194 -38.19 14.84 -9.15
CA PRO A 194 -37.46 14.80 -7.89
C PRO A 194 -36.70 13.50 -7.75
N TYR A 195 -35.66 13.59 -6.97
CA TYR A 195 -34.74 12.64 -6.34
C TYR A 195 -33.41 12.41 -7.05
#